data_ca28ae3b33409b6462cce24e2bb9ddbb
#
_entry.id   ca28ae3b33409b6462cce24e2bb9ddbb
#
_cell.length_a   1.000
_cell.length_b   1.000
_cell.length_c   1.000
_cell.angle_alpha   90.00
_cell.angle_beta   90.00
_cell.angle_gamma   90.00
#
_symmetry.space_group_name_H-M   'P 1'
#
loop_
_entity.id
_entity.type
_entity.pdbx_description
1 polymer ?
#
loop_
_entity_poly.entity_id
_entity_poly.type
_entity_poly.pdbx_seq_one_letter_code
_entity_poly.pdbx_strand_id
1 'polypeptide(L)'
;MPEAGTDLVPLPLLIFDGDRGFCTVAARWTWRWVCRDRYEIRPWQQLGGAVLARWGLTEQDCQAEVQLVDREGRVSSGHRAVVAAVELGHPVLRPVARVLNAPALDGPLAAAYGWVAEHRHALPGGAPACRIDPRWPDWPGRPEQTGPTTAGRS
;
A
#
# COMPACT_ATOMS: atom_id res chain seq x y z
N MET A 1 18.89 23.51 -12.89
CA MET A 1 19.54 22.54 -11.99
C MET A 1 18.75 21.25 -12.05
N PRO A 2 19.26 20.22 -12.69
CA PRO A 2 18.58 18.95 -12.58
C PRO A 2 18.78 18.45 -11.16
N GLU A 3 17.71 18.49 -10.40
CA GLU A 3 17.61 17.80 -9.14
C GLU A 3 17.86 16.32 -9.39
N ALA A 4 18.92 15.80 -8.81
CA ALA A 4 19.25 14.40 -8.90
C ALA A 4 18.07 13.56 -8.42
N GLY A 5 17.58 12.68 -9.31
CA GLY A 5 16.74 11.54 -8.92
C GLY A 5 15.47 11.88 -8.17
N THR A 6 14.60 12.66 -8.77
CA THR A 6 13.19 12.56 -8.40
C THR A 6 12.72 11.22 -8.95
N ASP A 7 12.94 10.16 -8.21
CA ASP A 7 12.28 8.89 -8.47
C ASP A 7 10.79 9.17 -8.40
N LEU A 8 10.20 9.38 -9.55
CA LEU A 8 8.77 9.55 -9.71
C LEU A 8 8.15 8.21 -9.36
N VAL A 9 7.66 8.10 -8.13
CA VAL A 9 6.89 6.94 -7.73
C VAL A 9 5.67 6.87 -8.64
N PRO A 10 5.48 5.76 -9.37
CA PRO A 10 4.35 5.65 -10.28
C PRO A 10 3.02 5.79 -9.52
N LEU A 11 2.09 6.53 -10.10
CA LEU A 11 0.73 6.67 -9.59
C LEU A 11 -0.27 5.97 -10.52
N PRO A 12 -1.37 5.42 -10.01
CA PRO A 12 -1.79 5.42 -8.60
C PRO A 12 -0.94 4.53 -7.71
N LEU A 13 -0.87 4.85 -6.42
CA LEU A 13 -0.05 4.14 -5.44
C LEU A 13 -0.87 3.79 -4.19
N LEU A 14 -0.92 2.52 -3.84
CA LEU A 14 -1.46 2.02 -2.59
C LEU A 14 -0.32 1.85 -1.58
N ILE A 15 -0.44 2.49 -0.43
CA ILE A 15 0.57 2.49 0.63
C ILE A 15 0.03 1.73 1.84
N PHE A 16 0.78 0.75 2.31
CA PHE A 16 0.42 -0.06 3.48
C PHE A 16 1.55 -0.12 4.51
N ASP A 17 1.23 -0.64 5.70
CA ASP A 17 2.23 -0.87 6.74
C ASP A 17 2.87 -2.25 6.59
N GLY A 18 4.12 -2.28 6.12
CA GLY A 18 4.88 -3.50 5.89
C GLY A 18 5.32 -4.24 7.16
N ASP A 19 5.28 -3.57 8.32
CA ASP A 19 5.64 -4.18 9.60
C ASP A 19 4.51 -5.04 10.18
N ARG A 20 3.31 -4.96 9.62
CA ARG A 20 2.15 -5.72 10.06
C ARG A 20 1.87 -6.88 9.13
N GLY A 21 1.93 -8.11 9.63
CA GLY A 21 1.73 -9.31 8.84
C GLY A 21 0.38 -9.35 8.13
N PHE A 22 -0.70 -8.92 8.80
CA PHE A 22 -2.02 -8.84 8.18
C PHE A 22 -2.05 -7.87 6.98
N CYS A 23 -1.46 -6.69 7.13
CA CYS A 23 -1.39 -5.71 6.04
C CYS A 23 -0.59 -6.23 4.85
N THR A 24 0.48 -6.96 5.12
CA THR A 24 1.31 -7.60 4.09
C THR A 24 0.53 -8.69 3.34
N VAL A 25 -0.21 -9.54 4.04
CA VAL A 25 -1.07 -10.56 3.43
C VAL A 25 -2.16 -9.91 2.59
N ALA A 26 -2.83 -8.88 3.13
CA ALA A 26 -3.86 -8.14 2.42
C ALA A 26 -3.32 -7.46 1.16
N ALA A 27 -2.12 -6.87 1.23
CA ALA A 27 -1.46 -6.25 0.08
C ALA A 27 -1.13 -7.27 -1.01
N ARG A 28 -0.65 -8.46 -0.65
CA ARG A 28 -0.41 -9.56 -1.61
C ARG A 28 -1.68 -10.01 -2.30
N TRP A 29 -2.75 -10.17 -1.55
CA TRP A 29 -4.07 -10.51 -2.08
C TRP A 29 -4.57 -9.45 -3.06
N THR A 30 -4.48 -8.18 -2.66
CA THR A 30 -4.87 -7.04 -3.48
C THR A 30 -4.06 -7.01 -4.78
N TRP A 31 -2.75 -7.19 -4.70
CA TRP A 31 -1.89 -7.23 -5.87
C TRP A 31 -2.29 -8.34 -6.84
N ARG A 32 -2.51 -9.54 -6.33
CA ARG A 32 -2.81 -10.72 -7.16
C ARG A 32 -4.18 -10.68 -7.80
N TRP A 33 -5.20 -10.24 -7.07
CA TRP A 33 -6.59 -10.39 -7.48
C TRP A 33 -7.27 -9.09 -7.88
N VAL A 34 -6.85 -7.98 -7.34
CA VAL A 34 -7.49 -6.68 -7.53
C VAL A 34 -6.66 -5.80 -8.47
N CYS A 35 -5.41 -5.59 -8.13
CA CYS A 35 -4.52 -4.65 -8.82
C CYS A 35 -4.19 -5.10 -10.25
N ARG A 36 -3.66 -6.31 -10.40
CA ARG A 36 -3.23 -6.85 -11.70
C ARG A 36 -2.45 -5.83 -12.54
N ASP A 37 -1.40 -5.26 -11.96
CA ASP A 37 -0.50 -4.28 -12.61
C ASP A 37 -1.13 -2.94 -13.01
N ARG A 38 -2.30 -2.59 -12.45
CA ARG A 38 -2.96 -1.32 -12.77
C ARG A 38 -2.51 -0.16 -11.91
N TYR A 39 -1.95 -0.43 -10.74
CA TYR A 39 -1.37 0.55 -9.83
C TYR A 39 -0.27 -0.09 -9.00
N GLU A 40 0.59 0.74 -8.43
CA GLU A 40 1.64 0.28 -7.53
C GLU A 40 1.10 0.01 -6.13
N ILE A 41 1.70 -0.94 -5.43
CA ILE A 41 1.45 -1.22 -4.02
C ILE A 41 2.80 -1.27 -3.32
N ARG A 42 3.04 -0.38 -2.36
CA ARG A 42 4.32 -0.33 -1.64
C ARG A 42 4.13 -0.14 -0.14
N PRO A 43 4.97 -0.76 0.68
CA PRO A 43 5.01 -0.44 2.10
C PRO A 43 5.61 0.96 2.29
N TRP A 44 5.08 1.71 3.26
CA TRP A 44 5.59 3.07 3.54
C TRP A 44 7.07 3.09 3.92
N GLN A 45 7.58 2.01 4.50
CA GLN A 45 8.99 1.85 4.88
C GLN A 45 9.95 1.94 3.67
N GLN A 46 9.47 1.59 2.48
CA GLN A 46 10.26 1.71 1.24
C GLN A 46 10.22 3.12 0.65
N LEU A 47 9.20 3.91 0.98
CA LEU A 47 9.02 5.26 0.44
C LEU A 47 9.81 6.29 1.25
N GLY A 48 9.75 6.18 2.57
CA GLY A 48 10.35 7.14 3.49
C GLY A 48 9.52 8.42 3.66
N GLY A 49 9.76 9.13 4.76
CA GLY A 49 8.97 10.29 5.16
C GLY A 49 8.99 11.44 4.16
N ALA A 50 10.11 11.66 3.47
CA ALA A 50 10.24 12.74 2.49
C ALA A 50 9.32 12.54 1.27
N VAL A 51 9.14 11.30 0.83
CA VAL A 51 8.23 10.97 -0.27
C VAL A 51 6.78 11.10 0.18
N LEU A 52 6.46 10.59 1.37
CA LEU A 52 5.11 10.70 1.95
C LEU A 52 4.67 12.16 2.10
N ALA A 53 5.58 13.03 2.54
CA ALA A 53 5.31 14.45 2.73
C ALA A 53 4.85 15.16 1.46
N ARG A 54 5.20 14.67 0.27
CA ARG A 54 4.72 15.22 -1.02
C ARG A 54 3.20 15.18 -1.14
N TRP A 55 2.57 14.22 -0.49
CA TRP A 55 1.11 14.06 -0.47
C TRP A 55 0.49 14.48 0.86
N GLY A 56 1.26 15.14 1.72
CA GLY A 56 0.81 15.54 3.05
C GLY A 56 0.62 14.36 4.03
N LEU A 57 1.24 13.23 3.74
CA LEU A 57 1.18 12.03 4.58
C LEU A 57 2.36 11.98 5.53
N THR A 58 2.11 11.41 6.70
CA THR A 58 3.12 11.05 7.70
C THR A 58 3.26 9.53 7.80
N GLU A 59 4.34 9.08 8.40
CA GLU A 59 4.50 7.66 8.72
C GLU A 59 3.39 7.16 9.65
N GLN A 60 2.95 7.99 10.59
CA GLN A 60 1.85 7.67 11.50
C GLN A 60 0.53 7.44 10.77
N ASP A 61 0.23 8.24 9.75
CA ASP A 61 -0.96 8.04 8.92
C ASP A 61 -0.93 6.67 8.23
N CYS A 62 0.22 6.29 7.71
CA CYS A 62 0.41 5.00 7.04
C CYS A 62 0.40 3.80 8.01
N GLN A 63 0.80 4.03 9.26
CA GLN A 63 0.68 3.01 10.32
C GLN A 63 -0.75 2.83 10.80
N ALA A 64 -1.51 3.92 10.85
CA ALA A 64 -2.90 3.88 11.30
C ALA A 64 -3.82 3.22 10.26
N GLU A 65 -3.69 3.61 9.01
CA GLU A 65 -4.59 3.21 7.93
C GLU A 65 -3.84 3.02 6.61
N VAL A 66 -4.41 2.19 5.73
CA VAL A 66 -3.96 2.11 4.34
C VAL A 66 -4.25 3.42 3.62
N GLN A 67 -3.34 3.87 2.77
CA GLN A 67 -3.45 5.11 2.01
C GLN A 67 -3.42 4.79 0.50
N LEU A 68 -4.18 5.51 -0.28
CA LEU A 68 -4.13 5.44 -1.74
C LEU A 68 -3.97 6.84 -2.32
N VAL A 69 -2.95 7.00 -3.15
CA VAL A 69 -2.70 8.23 -3.89
C VAL A 69 -3.13 8.01 -5.34
N ASP A 70 -4.07 8.78 -5.82
CA ASP A 70 -4.54 8.68 -7.20
C ASP A 70 -3.58 9.37 -8.20
N ARG A 71 -3.92 9.33 -9.48
CA ARG A 71 -3.08 9.93 -10.55
C ARG A 71 -2.92 11.44 -10.42
N GLU A 72 -3.88 12.09 -9.80
CA GLU A 72 -3.89 13.54 -9.55
C GLU A 72 -3.22 13.91 -8.23
N GLY A 73 -2.71 12.93 -7.48
CA GLY A 73 -2.04 13.12 -6.20
C GLY A 73 -3.00 13.31 -5.02
N ARG A 74 -4.28 13.00 -5.18
CA ARG A 74 -5.27 13.04 -4.09
C ARG A 74 -5.16 11.78 -3.25
N VAL A 75 -5.28 11.95 -1.94
CA VAL A 75 -5.14 10.87 -0.97
C VAL A 75 -6.50 10.40 -0.49
N SER A 76 -6.69 9.09 -0.48
CA SER A 76 -7.80 8.40 0.17
C SER A 76 -7.26 7.51 1.29
N SER A 77 -7.94 7.45 2.42
CA SER A 77 -7.49 6.72 3.61
C SER A 77 -8.51 5.68 4.05
N GLY A 78 -8.03 4.64 4.74
CA GLY A 78 -8.87 3.63 5.36
C GLY A 78 -9.78 2.89 4.38
N HIS A 79 -11.06 2.77 4.71
CA HIS A 79 -12.04 2.07 3.86
C HIS A 79 -12.18 2.72 2.48
N ARG A 80 -12.04 4.04 2.39
CA ARG A 80 -12.11 4.76 1.10
C ARG A 80 -10.92 4.43 0.21
N ALA A 81 -9.74 4.22 0.78
CA ALA A 81 -8.57 3.74 0.03
C ALA A 81 -8.81 2.32 -0.51
N VAL A 82 -9.44 1.46 0.27
CA VAL A 82 -9.80 0.10 -0.18
C VAL A 82 -10.80 0.14 -1.33
N VAL A 83 -11.84 0.95 -1.22
CA VAL A 83 -12.86 1.12 -2.28
C VAL A 83 -12.22 1.67 -3.55
N ALA A 84 -11.37 2.69 -3.43
CA ALA A 84 -10.65 3.27 -4.55
C ALA A 84 -9.69 2.26 -5.21
N ALA A 85 -9.04 1.42 -4.41
CA ALA A 85 -8.19 0.34 -4.92
C ALA A 85 -8.98 -0.69 -5.75
N VAL A 86 -10.19 -1.03 -5.34
CA VAL A 86 -11.09 -1.89 -6.10
C VAL A 86 -11.54 -1.22 -7.39
N GLU A 87 -11.87 0.06 -7.35
CA GLU A 87 -12.30 0.85 -8.51
C GLU A 87 -11.20 0.97 -9.57
N LEU A 88 -9.97 1.22 -9.14
CA LEU A 88 -8.80 1.33 -10.01
C LEU A 88 -8.27 -0.02 -10.48
N GLY A 89 -8.68 -1.09 -9.85
CA GLY A 89 -8.25 -2.45 -10.15
C GLY A 89 -8.81 -3.03 -11.44
N HIS A 90 -8.92 -4.34 -11.47
CA HIS A 90 -9.38 -5.04 -12.65
C HIS A 90 -10.80 -4.61 -13.07
N PRO A 91 -11.06 -4.38 -14.38
CA PRO A 91 -12.36 -3.88 -14.87
C PRO A 91 -13.58 -4.72 -14.45
N VAL A 92 -13.37 -6.02 -14.26
CA VAL A 92 -14.41 -6.94 -13.76
C VAL A 92 -14.93 -6.54 -12.38
N LEU A 93 -14.13 -5.82 -11.58
CA LEU A 93 -14.50 -5.36 -10.24
C LEU A 93 -15.25 -4.02 -10.22
N ARG A 94 -15.39 -3.35 -11.36
CA ARG A 94 -16.10 -2.05 -11.44
C ARG A 94 -17.54 -2.09 -10.91
N PRO A 95 -18.36 -3.13 -11.18
CA PRO A 95 -19.70 -3.20 -10.59
C PRO A 95 -19.63 -3.29 -9.05
N VAL A 96 -18.66 -4.05 -8.51
CA VAL A 96 -18.43 -4.15 -7.07
C VAL A 96 -18.06 -2.78 -6.50
N ALA A 97 -17.12 -2.09 -7.14
CA ALA A 97 -16.70 -0.75 -6.72
C ALA A 97 -17.88 0.25 -6.71
N ARG A 98 -18.77 0.20 -7.70
CA ARG A 98 -19.96 1.05 -7.73
C ARG A 98 -20.88 0.80 -6.54
N VAL A 99 -21.10 -0.46 -6.18
CA VAL A 99 -21.89 -0.82 -5.00
C VAL A 99 -21.20 -0.32 -3.73
N LEU A 100 -19.89 -0.53 -3.59
CA LEU A 100 -19.11 -0.09 -2.43
C LEU A 100 -19.06 1.45 -2.30
N ASN A 101 -19.16 2.18 -3.40
CA ASN A 101 -19.23 3.65 -3.39
C ASN A 101 -20.62 4.22 -3.07
N ALA A 102 -21.62 3.37 -2.87
CA ALA A 102 -22.95 3.84 -2.51
C ALA A 102 -22.90 4.58 -1.16
N PRO A 103 -23.50 5.78 -1.05
CA PRO A 103 -23.46 6.57 0.19
C PRO A 103 -24.01 5.83 1.41
N ALA A 104 -24.99 4.95 1.21
CA ALA A 104 -25.55 4.12 2.27
C ALA A 104 -24.56 3.11 2.86
N LEU A 105 -23.50 2.75 2.14
CA LEU A 105 -22.49 1.80 2.58
C LEU A 105 -21.29 2.46 3.24
N ASP A 106 -21.12 3.77 3.15
CA ASP A 106 -19.95 4.47 3.71
C ASP A 106 -19.82 4.23 5.22
N GLY A 107 -20.88 4.37 5.99
CA GLY A 107 -20.90 4.11 7.42
C GLY A 107 -20.61 2.65 7.79
N PRO A 108 -21.32 1.67 7.23
CA PRO A 108 -21.05 0.26 7.45
C PRO A 108 -19.63 -0.17 7.05
N LEU A 109 -19.10 0.34 5.93
CA LEU A 109 -17.74 0.06 5.48
C LEU A 109 -16.70 0.65 6.42
N ALA A 110 -16.91 1.89 6.89
CA ALA A 110 -16.05 2.52 7.88
C ALA A 110 -16.02 1.71 9.19
N ALA A 111 -17.18 1.25 9.66
CA ALA A 111 -17.29 0.42 10.86
C ALA A 111 -16.60 -0.93 10.68
N ALA A 112 -16.81 -1.60 9.55
CA ALA A 112 -16.14 -2.87 9.24
C ALA A 112 -14.62 -2.71 9.16
N TYR A 113 -14.15 -1.67 8.49
CA TYR A 113 -12.72 -1.35 8.42
C TYR A 113 -12.13 -1.08 9.81
N GLY A 114 -12.80 -0.27 10.62
CA GLY A 114 -12.38 0.02 12.00
C GLY A 114 -12.27 -1.24 12.84
N TRP A 115 -13.26 -2.12 12.76
CA TRP A 115 -13.25 -3.41 13.44
C TRP A 115 -12.05 -4.28 13.02
N VAL A 116 -11.79 -4.39 11.71
CA VAL A 116 -10.63 -5.14 11.19
C VAL A 116 -9.33 -4.48 11.67
N ALA A 117 -9.23 -3.17 11.64
CA ALA A 117 -8.05 -2.44 12.08
C ALA A 117 -7.75 -2.66 13.57
N GLU A 118 -8.78 -2.75 14.41
CA GLU A 118 -8.63 -3.05 15.83
C GLU A 118 -8.26 -4.51 16.09
N HIS A 119 -8.80 -5.45 15.30
CA HIS A 119 -8.62 -6.89 15.51
C HIS A 119 -7.54 -7.51 14.60
N ARG A 120 -6.83 -6.72 13.83
CA ARG A 120 -5.82 -7.22 12.87
C ARG A 120 -4.73 -8.09 13.48
N HIS A 121 -4.47 -7.97 14.78
CA HIS A 121 -3.53 -8.83 15.50
C HIS A 121 -4.04 -10.25 15.71
N ALA A 122 -5.36 -10.42 15.77
CA ALA A 122 -6.02 -11.71 15.95
C ALA A 122 -6.37 -12.38 14.61
N LEU A 123 -6.28 -11.66 13.51
CA LEU A 123 -6.59 -12.17 12.17
C LEU A 123 -5.42 -13.02 11.61
N PRO A 124 -5.69 -13.94 10.67
CA PRO A 124 -4.64 -14.72 10.01
C PRO A 124 -3.57 -13.81 9.40
N GLY A 125 -2.31 -14.05 9.74
CA GLY A 125 -1.18 -13.20 9.36
C GLY A 125 -0.88 -12.05 10.34
N GLY A 126 -1.64 -11.92 11.44
CA GLY A 126 -1.50 -10.84 12.42
C GLY A 126 -0.29 -10.93 13.35
N ALA A 127 0.52 -11.99 13.25
CA ALA A 127 1.81 -12.02 13.93
C ALA A 127 2.71 -10.88 13.40
N PRO A 128 3.49 -10.21 14.27
CA PRO A 128 4.43 -9.20 13.79
C PRO A 128 5.33 -9.83 12.74
N ALA A 129 5.22 -9.34 11.50
CA ALA A 129 6.11 -9.73 10.42
C ALA A 129 7.47 -9.13 10.73
N CYS A 130 8.31 -9.86 11.46
CA CYS A 130 9.67 -9.43 11.77
C CYS A 130 10.56 -9.28 10.54
N ARG A 131 10.05 -9.58 9.34
CA ARG A 131 10.74 -9.37 8.06
C ARG A 131 9.71 -9.33 6.95
N ILE A 132 9.82 -8.33 6.10
CA ILE A 132 9.32 -8.43 4.74
C ILE A 132 9.99 -9.67 4.16
N ASP A 133 9.19 -10.69 3.82
CA ASP A 133 9.72 -11.90 3.19
C ASP A 133 10.59 -11.49 2.00
N PRO A 134 11.89 -11.82 1.98
CA PRO A 134 12.74 -11.51 0.82
C PRO A 134 12.25 -12.20 -0.46
N ARG A 135 11.29 -13.11 -0.35
CA ARG A 135 10.59 -13.75 -1.47
C ARG A 135 9.35 -12.97 -1.92
N TRP A 136 9.12 -11.79 -1.37
CA TRP A 136 8.14 -10.89 -1.98
C TRP A 136 8.47 -10.82 -3.47
N PRO A 137 7.56 -11.21 -4.36
CA PRO A 137 7.88 -11.36 -5.78
C PRO A 137 8.58 -10.11 -6.26
N ASP A 138 9.61 -10.31 -7.06
CA ASP A 138 10.41 -9.23 -7.61
C ASP A 138 9.48 -8.14 -8.11
N TRP A 139 9.38 -7.13 -7.28
CA TRP A 139 8.54 -5.99 -7.53
C TRP A 139 9.18 -5.25 -8.71
N PRO A 140 8.52 -5.10 -9.85
CA PRO A 140 9.08 -4.32 -10.94
C PRO A 140 9.31 -2.90 -10.44
N GLY A 141 10.58 -2.54 -10.22
CA GLY A 141 10.96 -1.24 -9.66
C GLY A 141 11.67 -1.28 -8.29
N ARG A 142 12.06 -2.47 -7.79
CA ARG A 142 13.01 -2.52 -6.67
C ARG A 142 14.30 -1.86 -7.14
N PRO A 143 14.76 -0.72 -6.57
CA PRO A 143 16.10 -0.29 -6.78
C PRO A 143 17.00 -1.43 -6.32
N GLU A 144 17.87 -1.92 -7.20
CA GLU A 144 18.91 -2.87 -6.80
C GLU A 144 19.58 -2.31 -5.56
N GLN A 145 19.40 -2.99 -4.44
CA GLN A 145 20.26 -2.78 -3.30
C GLN A 145 21.63 -3.30 -3.73
N THR A 146 22.41 -2.42 -4.32
CA THR A 146 23.86 -2.61 -4.37
C THR A 146 24.32 -2.58 -2.93
N GLY A 147 24.26 -3.74 -2.30
CA GLY A 147 24.91 -3.96 -1.03
C GLY A 147 26.38 -3.58 -1.18
N PRO A 148 26.99 -3.01 -0.13
CA PRO A 148 28.42 -2.74 -0.18
C PRO A 148 29.14 -4.06 -0.47
N THR A 149 29.76 -4.11 -1.63
CA THR A 149 30.73 -5.15 -1.94
C THR A 149 31.79 -5.08 -0.85
N THR A 150 31.76 -6.03 0.07
CA THR A 150 32.90 -6.28 0.94
C THR A 150 34.06 -6.70 0.04
N ALA A 151 34.76 -5.71 -0.44
CA ALA A 151 36.05 -5.92 -1.09
C ALA A 151 37.00 -6.62 -0.13
N GLY A 152 37.60 -7.68 -0.62
CA GLY A 152 38.39 -8.66 0.03
C GLY A 152 39.37 -8.17 1.07
N ARG A 153 39.54 -9.03 2.05
CA ARG A 153 40.79 -9.18 2.77
C ARG A 153 41.67 -10.18 2.02
N SER A 154 42.77 -9.67 1.51
CA SER A 154 43.97 -10.46 1.30
C SER A 154 44.67 -10.64 2.63
#